data_5c3aed0b34113e8b450ea68eb983c34c
#
_entry.id   5c3aed0b34113e8b450ea68eb983c34c
#
_cell.length_a   1.000
_cell.length_b   1.000
_cell.length_c   1.000
_cell.angle_alpha   90.00
_cell.angle_beta   90.00
_cell.angle_gamma   90.00
#
_symmetry.space_group_name_H-M   'P 1'
#
loop_
_entity.id
_entity.type
_entity.pdbx_description
1 polymer ?
#
loop_
_entity_poly.entity_id
_entity_poly.type
_entity_poly.pdbx_seq_one_letter_code
_entity_poly.pdbx_strand_id
1 'polypeptide(L)'
;MRIGQQIKDLSQRQTVRQVLALLSVNIIGIPLGIVTNIIVTNYLGSQLFGDYKFICSVFNFAALIFSFGIFQAGNRAIVLSKDRDKTQGLYGALLILLFSLYIIMSLGLCAYSIYDDNLAEKGITGMFMLVIPLSLIPLWSLLFETVLAADNQIGLLAKMRLYPKLINLILAGLLLFLVNKITVNKLLVILLLYHTSQLILYIYVTIKLKPTFSDCKEKISTILYYDKIFGFNVYIGSLFAIGFGYLTEILISYFGVNNQDVGFYSLAITLTQPLTFIPSTIATTHYKSFAKAPFIQKKLIVSTIIMSLGAVVLLWILIPPFVHYLYGPEFEPVIGINFFVCIGVFFHGISDFFNRYLQANGYGKKLRNTAFIVGVTTICSSVLLIPQLGAYGAAFSKIATGLIYFIVICCYYLSVVRKNLASQK
;
A
#
# COMPACT_ATOMS: atom_id res chain seq x y z
N MET A 1 -34.78 -22.72 16.75
CA MET A 1 -34.91 -21.58 15.82
C MET A 1 -34.38 -20.24 16.40
N ARG A 2 -34.67 -19.88 17.65
CA ARG A 2 -34.20 -18.60 18.26
C ARG A 2 -32.67 -18.44 18.41
N ILE A 3 -31.93 -19.52 18.76
CA ILE A 3 -30.47 -19.48 18.92
C ILE A 3 -29.76 -19.22 17.58
N GLY A 4 -30.24 -19.82 16.49
CA GLY A 4 -29.68 -19.58 15.16
C GLY A 4 -29.88 -18.15 14.64
N GLN A 5 -31.01 -17.51 15.00
CA GLN A 5 -31.24 -16.08 14.70
C GLN A 5 -30.36 -15.16 15.54
N GLN A 6 -30.21 -15.45 16.84
CA GLN A 6 -29.32 -14.66 17.71
C GLN A 6 -27.84 -14.74 17.29
N ILE A 7 -27.36 -15.92 16.88
CA ILE A 7 -25.99 -16.08 16.38
C ILE A 7 -25.82 -15.35 15.03
N LYS A 8 -26.82 -15.36 14.17
CA LYS A 8 -26.82 -14.64 12.90
C LYS A 8 -26.82 -13.13 13.09
N ASP A 9 -27.58 -12.62 14.05
CA ASP A 9 -27.62 -11.20 14.43
C ASP A 9 -26.30 -10.75 15.07
N LEU A 10 -25.69 -11.55 15.94
CA LEU A 10 -24.38 -11.29 16.53
C LEU A 10 -23.26 -11.31 15.46
N SER A 11 -23.29 -12.27 14.53
CA SER A 11 -22.37 -12.34 13.41
C SER A 11 -22.50 -11.12 12.48
N GLN A 12 -23.73 -10.68 12.19
CA GLN A 12 -23.93 -9.47 11.37
C GLN A 12 -23.44 -8.21 12.11
N ARG A 13 -23.68 -8.08 13.41
CA ARG A 13 -23.17 -6.96 14.21
C ARG A 13 -21.63 -6.94 14.27
N GLN A 14 -20.98 -8.09 14.43
CA GLN A 14 -19.52 -8.20 14.45
C GLN A 14 -18.93 -7.82 13.08
N THR A 15 -19.47 -8.34 11.99
CA THR A 15 -19.03 -8.00 10.62
C THR A 15 -19.21 -6.51 10.33
N VAL A 16 -20.35 -5.93 10.70
CA VAL A 16 -20.60 -4.49 10.52
C VAL A 16 -19.59 -3.67 11.33
N ARG A 17 -19.33 -4.03 12.60
CA ARG A 17 -18.33 -3.37 13.45
C ARG A 17 -16.92 -3.46 12.85
N GLN A 18 -16.55 -4.61 12.30
CA GLN A 18 -15.25 -4.80 11.63
C GLN A 18 -15.12 -3.95 10.37
N VAL A 19 -16.16 -3.90 9.54
CA VAL A 19 -16.20 -3.04 8.34
C VAL A 19 -16.09 -1.56 8.73
N LEU A 20 -16.86 -1.13 9.73
CA LEU A 20 -16.80 0.25 10.22
C LEU A 20 -15.42 0.59 10.79
N ALA A 21 -14.77 -0.33 11.50
CA ALA A 21 -13.42 -0.14 12.01
C ALA A 21 -12.39 0.05 10.90
N LEU A 22 -12.46 -0.70 9.81
CA LEU A 22 -11.56 -0.52 8.66
C LEU A 22 -11.87 0.75 7.86
N LEU A 23 -13.14 1.10 7.71
CA LEU A 23 -13.53 2.36 7.06
C LEU A 23 -13.06 3.57 7.85
N SER A 24 -13.21 3.56 9.20
CA SER A 24 -12.73 4.65 10.05
C SER A 24 -11.21 4.83 9.98
N VAL A 25 -10.45 3.73 9.84
CA VAL A 25 -8.98 3.81 9.63
C VAL A 25 -8.64 4.61 8.38
N ASN A 26 -9.40 4.44 7.32
CA ASN A 26 -9.16 5.17 6.08
C ASN A 26 -9.61 6.63 6.20
N ILE A 27 -10.82 6.88 6.72
CA ILE A 27 -11.40 8.23 6.86
C ILE A 27 -10.54 9.10 7.78
N ILE A 28 -10.05 8.56 8.90
CA ILE A 28 -9.22 9.28 9.86
C ILE A 28 -7.75 9.25 9.45
N GLY A 29 -7.28 8.12 8.96
CA GLY A 29 -5.86 7.88 8.67
C GLY A 29 -5.29 8.70 7.51
N ILE A 30 -6.11 9.17 6.56
CA ILE A 30 -5.63 10.02 5.46
C ILE A 30 -5.41 11.46 5.91
N PRO A 31 -6.37 12.15 6.54
CA PRO A 31 -6.11 13.47 7.10
C PRO A 31 -4.91 13.49 8.05
N LEU A 32 -4.78 12.47 8.93
CA LEU A 32 -3.60 12.33 9.79
C LEU A 32 -2.30 12.22 8.99
N GLY A 33 -2.30 11.42 7.93
CA GLY A 33 -1.14 11.27 7.04
C GLY A 33 -0.78 12.58 6.34
N ILE A 34 -1.77 13.34 5.87
CA ILE A 34 -1.55 14.64 5.21
C ILE A 34 -0.97 15.65 6.21
N VAL A 35 -1.54 15.78 7.41
CA VAL A 35 -1.03 16.70 8.45
C VAL A 35 0.40 16.31 8.85
N THR A 36 0.68 15.02 9.05
CA THR A 36 2.03 14.55 9.34
C THR A 36 3.00 14.89 8.20
N ASN A 37 2.56 14.70 6.95
CA ASN A 37 3.39 15.05 5.78
C ASN A 37 3.71 16.54 5.73
N ILE A 38 2.76 17.44 6.03
CA ILE A 38 3.02 18.89 6.11
C ILE A 38 4.13 19.19 7.12
N ILE A 39 4.07 18.60 8.31
CA ILE A 39 5.10 18.79 9.34
C ILE A 39 6.45 18.27 8.85
N VAL A 40 6.48 17.06 8.30
CA VAL A 40 7.71 16.39 7.85
C VAL A 40 8.36 17.13 6.69
N THR A 41 7.58 17.59 5.70
CA THR A 41 8.09 18.34 4.54
C THR A 41 8.66 19.70 4.96
N ASN A 42 7.97 20.44 5.81
CA ASN A 42 8.47 21.72 6.32
C ASN A 42 9.72 21.57 7.20
N TYR A 43 9.86 20.43 7.90
CA TYR A 43 11.06 20.14 8.69
C TYR A 43 12.26 19.75 7.85
N LEU A 44 12.05 18.94 6.80
CA LEU A 44 13.12 18.39 5.96
C LEU A 44 13.52 19.31 4.79
N GLY A 45 12.56 20.06 4.21
CA GLY A 45 12.71 20.67 2.91
C GLY A 45 12.57 19.65 1.78
N SER A 46 12.57 20.12 0.53
CA SER A 46 12.24 19.29 -0.64
C SER A 46 13.26 18.17 -0.90
N GLN A 47 14.55 18.44 -0.77
CA GLN A 47 15.61 17.46 -1.05
C GLN A 47 15.63 16.33 -0.03
N LEU A 48 15.74 16.62 1.28
CA LEU A 48 15.75 15.58 2.30
C LEU A 48 14.44 14.81 2.38
N PHE A 49 13.32 15.45 2.04
CA PHE A 49 12.04 14.77 1.91
C PHE A 49 12.06 13.75 0.76
N GLY A 50 12.70 14.10 -0.35
CA GLY A 50 12.95 13.19 -1.46
C GLY A 50 13.82 11.99 -1.05
N ASP A 51 14.92 12.23 -0.33
CA ASP A 51 15.79 11.18 0.20
C ASP A 51 15.02 10.24 1.16
N TYR A 52 14.21 10.82 2.05
CA TYR A 52 13.32 10.07 2.94
C TYR A 52 12.38 9.14 2.16
N LYS A 53 11.71 9.66 1.13
CA LYS A 53 10.79 8.89 0.31
C LYS A 53 11.50 7.81 -0.50
N PHE A 54 12.65 8.13 -1.08
CA PHE A 54 13.47 7.16 -1.80
C PHE A 54 13.87 5.98 -0.90
N ILE A 55 14.43 6.25 0.28
CA ILE A 55 14.84 5.19 1.24
C ILE A 55 13.62 4.33 1.63
N CYS A 56 12.49 4.95 1.95
CA CYS A 56 11.26 4.22 2.26
C CYS A 56 10.80 3.34 1.08
N SER A 57 10.90 3.82 -0.16
CA SER A 57 10.49 3.04 -1.34
C SER A 57 11.42 1.88 -1.61
N VAL A 58 12.74 2.06 -1.44
CA VAL A 58 13.69 0.94 -1.53
C VAL A 58 13.40 -0.12 -0.47
N PHE A 59 13.15 0.28 0.79
CA PHE A 59 12.84 -0.68 1.85
C PHE A 59 11.51 -1.42 1.62
N ASN A 60 10.47 -0.72 1.16
CA ASN A 60 9.19 -1.35 0.84
C ASN A 60 9.30 -2.30 -0.35
N PHE A 61 10.04 -1.91 -1.39
CA PHE A 61 10.29 -2.76 -2.56
C PHE A 61 11.11 -3.99 -2.20
N ALA A 62 12.19 -3.83 -1.42
CA ALA A 62 13.01 -4.93 -0.91
C ALA A 62 12.17 -5.88 -0.04
N ALA A 63 11.37 -5.37 0.90
CA ALA A 63 10.49 -6.18 1.73
C ALA A 63 9.52 -7.03 0.89
N LEU A 64 8.98 -6.45 -0.18
CA LEU A 64 8.09 -7.19 -1.08
C LEU A 64 8.87 -8.27 -1.86
N ILE A 65 10.03 -7.96 -2.43
CA ILE A 65 10.89 -8.92 -3.16
C ILE A 65 11.30 -10.08 -2.24
N PHE A 66 11.84 -9.77 -1.08
CA PHE A 66 12.37 -10.79 -0.16
C PHE A 66 11.29 -11.53 0.65
N SER A 67 10.00 -11.21 0.48
CA SER A 67 8.90 -11.96 1.10
C SER A 67 8.69 -13.35 0.49
N PHE A 68 9.08 -13.54 -0.78
CA PHE A 68 9.01 -14.79 -1.57
C PHE A 68 7.68 -15.55 -1.47
N GLY A 69 6.59 -14.93 -1.05
CA GLY A 69 5.29 -15.58 -0.88
C GLY A 69 5.06 -16.25 0.48
N ILE A 70 6.06 -16.27 1.34
CA ILE A 70 6.02 -16.94 2.66
C ILE A 70 4.85 -16.44 3.51
N PHE A 71 4.55 -15.15 3.52
CA PHE A 71 3.46 -14.59 4.33
C PHE A 71 2.09 -14.96 3.78
N GLN A 72 1.93 -15.05 2.44
CA GLN A 72 0.72 -15.53 1.78
C GLN A 72 0.49 -17.03 2.04
N ALA A 73 1.57 -17.81 2.08
CA ALA A 73 1.54 -19.20 2.46
C ALA A 73 1.13 -19.39 3.94
N GLY A 74 1.70 -18.57 4.83
CA GLY A 74 1.31 -18.51 6.24
C GLY A 74 -0.16 -18.15 6.44
N ASN A 75 -0.65 -17.15 5.68
CA ASN A 75 -2.09 -16.82 5.66
C ASN A 75 -2.94 -18.06 5.34
N ARG A 76 -2.58 -18.81 4.29
CA ARG A 76 -3.30 -20.02 3.89
C ARG A 76 -3.26 -21.09 4.98
N ALA A 77 -2.10 -21.29 5.61
CA ALA A 77 -1.94 -22.26 6.70
C ALA A 77 -2.82 -21.91 7.91
N ILE A 78 -2.87 -20.61 8.28
CA ILE A 78 -3.70 -20.11 9.39
C ILE A 78 -5.19 -20.25 9.10
N VAL A 79 -5.66 -19.89 7.90
CA VAL A 79 -7.07 -20.04 7.49
C VAL A 79 -7.53 -21.50 7.58
N LEU A 80 -6.64 -22.45 7.28
CA LEU A 80 -6.95 -23.89 7.33
C LEU A 80 -6.77 -24.49 8.73
N SER A 81 -6.11 -23.78 9.64
CA SER A 81 -5.96 -24.22 11.03
C SER A 81 -7.29 -24.06 11.78
N LYS A 82 -7.73 -25.15 12.43
CA LYS A 82 -8.96 -25.14 13.26
C LYS A 82 -8.64 -25.02 14.75
N ASP A 83 -7.38 -25.15 15.11
CA ASP A 83 -6.89 -25.21 16.48
C ASP A 83 -6.10 -23.93 16.82
N ARG A 84 -6.38 -23.36 18.00
CA ARG A 84 -5.73 -22.13 18.46
C ARG A 84 -4.24 -22.33 18.73
N ASP A 85 -3.87 -23.47 19.32
CA ASP A 85 -2.48 -23.77 19.64
C ASP A 85 -1.65 -23.96 18.36
N LYS A 86 -2.21 -24.61 17.35
CA LYS A 86 -1.60 -24.70 16.02
C LYS A 86 -1.42 -23.34 15.38
N THR A 87 -2.40 -22.46 15.51
CA THR A 87 -2.31 -21.09 14.98
C THR A 87 -1.21 -20.29 15.68
N GLN A 88 -1.09 -20.38 17.01
CA GLN A 88 -0.02 -19.71 17.76
C GLN A 88 1.37 -20.24 17.38
N GLY A 89 1.50 -21.52 17.10
CA GLY A 89 2.74 -22.09 16.60
C GLY A 89 3.07 -21.68 15.16
N LEU A 90 2.05 -21.49 14.30
CA LEU A 90 2.27 -20.91 12.97
C LEU A 90 2.77 -19.46 13.07
N TYR A 91 2.30 -18.67 14.04
CA TYR A 91 2.85 -17.33 14.29
C TYR A 91 4.32 -17.39 14.69
N GLY A 92 4.71 -18.32 15.58
CA GLY A 92 6.12 -18.50 15.96
C GLY A 92 7.00 -18.90 14.77
N ALA A 93 6.54 -19.85 13.95
CA ALA A 93 7.23 -20.26 12.73
C ALA A 93 7.38 -19.10 11.72
N LEU A 94 6.33 -18.30 11.54
CA LEU A 94 6.35 -17.12 10.66
C LEU A 94 7.30 -16.02 11.17
N LEU A 95 7.44 -15.85 12.48
CA LEU A 95 8.43 -14.91 13.05
C LEU A 95 9.86 -15.40 12.80
N ILE A 96 10.13 -16.69 12.93
CA ILE A 96 11.45 -17.26 12.60
C ILE A 96 11.77 -17.00 11.11
N LEU A 97 10.82 -17.29 10.22
CA LEU A 97 10.98 -17.03 8.79
C LEU A 97 11.13 -15.54 8.50
N LEU A 98 10.38 -14.66 9.17
CA LEU A 98 10.52 -13.21 9.05
C LEU A 98 11.96 -12.76 9.34
N PHE A 99 12.54 -13.19 10.47
CA PHE A 99 13.91 -12.80 10.84
C PHE A 99 14.95 -13.40 9.88
N SER A 100 14.73 -14.63 9.40
CA SER A 100 15.61 -15.25 8.40
C SER A 100 15.58 -14.46 7.07
N LEU A 101 14.39 -14.09 6.60
CA LEU A 101 14.21 -13.28 5.39
C LEU A 101 14.80 -11.88 5.58
N TYR A 102 14.64 -11.29 6.77
CA TYR A 102 15.22 -9.99 7.11
C TYR A 102 16.76 -10.02 7.04
N ILE A 103 17.42 -11.06 7.54
CA ILE A 103 18.87 -11.20 7.44
C ILE A 103 19.31 -11.22 5.98
N ILE A 104 18.64 -12.03 5.14
CA ILE A 104 18.94 -12.13 3.70
C ILE A 104 18.71 -10.78 3.02
N MET A 105 17.59 -10.12 3.30
CA MET A 105 17.26 -8.80 2.77
C MET A 105 18.27 -7.75 3.20
N SER A 106 18.70 -7.73 4.47
CA SER A 106 19.68 -6.78 4.99
C SER A 106 21.04 -6.96 4.33
N LEU A 107 21.48 -8.19 4.10
CA LEU A 107 22.70 -8.47 3.34
C LEU A 107 22.57 -7.98 1.89
N GLY A 108 21.42 -8.17 1.25
CA GLY A 108 21.15 -7.62 -0.08
C GLY A 108 21.17 -6.09 -0.10
N LEU A 109 20.58 -5.43 0.90
CA LEU A 109 20.59 -3.97 1.02
C LEU A 109 21.99 -3.43 1.33
N CYS A 110 22.82 -4.14 2.13
CA CYS A 110 24.22 -3.79 2.35
C CYS A 110 25.02 -3.89 1.04
N ALA A 111 24.85 -4.99 0.29
CA ALA A 111 25.50 -5.13 -1.02
C ALA A 111 25.06 -4.02 -1.99
N TYR A 112 23.73 -3.75 -2.06
CA TYR A 112 23.19 -2.65 -2.84
C TYR A 112 23.84 -1.32 -2.47
N SER A 113 23.95 -0.99 -1.20
CA SER A 113 24.52 0.29 -0.75
C SER A 113 26.03 0.46 -1.01
N ILE A 114 26.77 -0.66 -1.19
CA ILE A 114 28.20 -0.63 -1.50
C ILE A 114 28.45 -0.46 -3.00
N TYR A 115 27.61 -1.11 -3.84
CA TYR A 115 27.84 -1.19 -5.28
C TYR A 115 26.98 -0.22 -6.09
N ASP A 116 26.06 0.52 -5.45
CA ASP A 116 25.15 1.41 -6.16
C ASP A 116 25.73 2.82 -6.29
N ASP A 117 26.01 3.22 -7.52
CA ASP A 117 26.56 4.55 -7.83
C ASP A 117 25.54 5.67 -7.52
N ASN A 118 24.24 5.41 -7.68
CA ASN A 118 23.20 6.41 -7.42
C ASN A 118 23.18 6.89 -5.96
N LEU A 119 23.42 6.00 -4.98
CA LEU A 119 23.53 6.36 -3.57
C LEU A 119 24.81 7.19 -3.31
N ALA A 120 25.91 6.84 -3.98
CA ALA A 120 27.19 7.52 -3.83
C ALA A 120 27.14 8.93 -4.44
N GLU A 121 26.63 9.09 -5.65
CA GLU A 121 26.47 10.37 -6.34
C GLU A 121 25.59 11.35 -5.56
N LYS A 122 24.55 10.85 -4.88
CA LYS A 122 23.66 11.66 -4.03
C LYS A 122 24.17 11.89 -2.61
N GLY A 123 25.31 11.29 -2.26
CA GLY A 123 25.93 11.44 -0.93
C GLY A 123 25.11 10.84 0.23
N ILE A 124 24.21 9.88 -0.06
CA ILE A 124 23.33 9.29 0.95
C ILE A 124 23.70 7.87 1.36
N THR A 125 24.80 7.30 0.83
CA THR A 125 25.25 5.92 1.11
C THR A 125 25.41 5.66 2.61
N GLY A 126 26.10 6.55 3.33
CA GLY A 126 26.32 6.38 4.78
C GLY A 126 25.03 6.42 5.59
N MET A 127 24.09 7.31 5.20
CA MET A 127 22.76 7.38 5.81
C MET A 127 21.96 6.11 5.52
N PHE A 128 21.99 5.66 4.28
CA PHE A 128 21.28 4.44 3.86
C PHE A 128 21.77 3.21 4.65
N MET A 129 23.09 3.03 4.76
CA MET A 129 23.68 1.93 5.56
C MET A 129 23.26 2.00 7.03
N LEU A 130 23.29 3.19 7.64
CA LEU A 130 22.92 3.38 9.04
C LEU A 130 21.46 2.97 9.32
N VAL A 131 20.57 3.18 8.38
CA VAL A 131 19.12 2.93 8.56
C VAL A 131 18.65 1.57 8.03
N ILE A 132 19.53 0.73 7.47
CA ILE A 132 19.18 -0.65 7.04
C ILE A 132 18.43 -1.43 8.13
N PRO A 133 18.77 -1.35 9.45
CA PRO A 133 18.01 -2.04 10.49
C PRO A 133 16.51 -1.70 10.50
N LEU A 134 16.12 -0.50 10.05
CA LEU A 134 14.73 -0.09 9.98
C LEU A 134 13.94 -0.80 8.86
N SER A 135 14.62 -1.41 7.90
CA SER A 135 14.00 -2.18 6.82
C SER A 135 13.26 -3.43 7.30
N LEU A 136 13.50 -3.88 8.53
CA LEU A 136 12.67 -4.91 9.19
C LEU A 136 11.20 -4.50 9.24
N ILE A 137 10.90 -3.23 9.43
CA ILE A 137 9.55 -2.73 9.68
C ILE A 137 8.60 -2.95 8.49
N PRO A 138 8.95 -2.58 7.23
CA PRO A 138 8.13 -2.91 6.07
C PRO A 138 7.90 -4.43 5.89
N LEU A 139 8.93 -5.24 6.11
CA LEU A 139 8.80 -6.69 6.02
C LEU A 139 7.86 -7.26 7.09
N TRP A 140 7.93 -6.74 8.31
CA TRP A 140 7.03 -7.11 9.42
C TRP A 140 5.60 -6.64 9.17
N SER A 141 5.43 -5.47 8.55
CA SER A 141 4.13 -4.96 8.10
C SER A 141 3.44 -5.93 7.15
N LEU A 142 4.16 -6.43 6.14
CA LEU A 142 3.62 -7.41 5.18
C LEU A 142 3.14 -8.70 5.87
N LEU A 143 3.89 -9.18 6.86
CA LEU A 143 3.48 -10.33 7.66
C LEU A 143 2.15 -10.07 8.36
N PHE A 144 2.05 -8.97 9.12
CA PHE A 144 0.86 -8.72 9.93
C PHE A 144 -0.37 -8.35 9.09
N GLU A 145 -0.21 -7.62 7.99
CA GLU A 145 -1.31 -7.34 7.06
C GLU A 145 -1.97 -8.62 6.54
N THR A 146 -1.17 -9.64 6.26
CA THR A 146 -1.68 -10.92 5.76
C THR A 146 -2.24 -11.81 6.87
N VAL A 147 -1.54 -11.92 7.98
CA VAL A 147 -1.82 -12.88 9.07
C VAL A 147 -3.01 -12.44 9.91
N LEU A 148 -3.14 -11.14 10.25
CA LEU A 148 -4.27 -10.64 11.03
C LEU A 148 -5.59 -10.73 10.27
N ALA A 149 -5.54 -10.56 8.95
CA ALA A 149 -6.70 -10.78 8.10
C ALA A 149 -7.12 -12.25 8.06
N ALA A 150 -6.14 -13.18 8.00
CA ALA A 150 -6.37 -14.62 7.99
C ALA A 150 -7.02 -15.15 9.29
N ASP A 151 -6.56 -14.67 10.44
CA ASP A 151 -7.08 -15.03 11.76
C ASP A 151 -8.33 -14.21 12.17
N ASN A 152 -8.91 -13.44 11.24
CA ASN A 152 -10.07 -12.57 11.51
C ASN A 152 -9.84 -11.58 12.67
N GLN A 153 -8.59 -11.19 12.94
CA GLN A 153 -8.19 -10.20 13.94
C GLN A 153 -8.35 -8.76 13.42
N ILE A 154 -9.49 -8.48 12.79
CA ILE A 154 -9.75 -7.21 12.07
C ILE A 154 -9.61 -5.97 12.98
N GLY A 155 -10.01 -6.09 14.25
CA GLY A 155 -9.85 -4.99 15.22
C GLY A 155 -8.37 -4.68 15.52
N LEU A 156 -7.52 -5.70 15.57
CA LEU A 156 -6.08 -5.55 15.76
C LEU A 156 -5.41 -4.97 14.51
N LEU A 157 -5.83 -5.43 13.33
CA LEU A 157 -5.41 -4.89 12.04
C LEU A 157 -5.76 -3.39 11.91
N ALA A 158 -6.96 -3.00 12.30
CA ALA A 158 -7.39 -1.60 12.31
C ALA A 158 -6.50 -0.74 13.23
N LYS A 159 -6.19 -1.23 14.44
CA LYS A 159 -5.27 -0.55 15.36
C LYS A 159 -3.86 -0.43 14.77
N MET A 160 -3.34 -1.51 14.18
CA MET A 160 -2.02 -1.53 13.54
C MET A 160 -1.90 -0.51 12.40
N ARG A 161 -2.97 -0.26 11.67
CA ARG A 161 -3.00 0.74 10.57
C ARG A 161 -3.17 2.18 11.05
N LEU A 162 -3.90 2.41 12.14
CA LEU A 162 -4.26 3.75 12.60
C LEU A 162 -3.29 4.32 13.64
N TYR A 163 -2.93 3.52 14.66
CA TYR A 163 -2.16 4.03 15.80
C TYR A 163 -0.73 4.48 15.44
N PRO A 164 0.01 3.81 14.53
CA PRO A 164 1.30 4.35 14.08
C PRO A 164 1.17 5.75 13.48
N LYS A 165 0.10 6.03 12.74
CA LYS A 165 -0.15 7.37 12.17
C LYS A 165 -0.39 8.42 13.24
N LEU A 166 -1.16 8.06 14.29
CA LEU A 166 -1.39 8.93 15.44
C LEU A 166 -0.10 9.19 16.21
N ILE A 167 0.66 8.14 16.53
CA ILE A 167 1.94 8.26 17.23
C ILE A 167 2.91 9.10 16.40
N ASN A 168 3.01 8.83 15.10
CA ASN A 168 3.90 9.58 14.21
C ASN A 168 3.52 11.07 14.14
N LEU A 169 2.22 11.39 14.10
CA LEU A 169 1.75 12.78 14.14
C LEU A 169 2.15 13.46 15.46
N ILE A 170 1.94 12.79 16.60
CA ILE A 170 2.32 13.34 17.91
C ILE A 170 3.83 13.56 17.98
N LEU A 171 4.62 12.58 17.57
CA LEU A 171 6.08 12.68 17.59
C LEU A 171 6.59 13.77 16.62
N ALA A 172 6.02 13.85 15.41
CA ALA A 172 6.34 14.92 14.45
C ALA A 172 5.94 16.30 14.97
N GLY A 173 4.79 16.41 15.66
CA GLY A 173 4.38 17.64 16.32
C GLY A 173 5.34 18.06 17.45
N LEU A 174 5.83 17.12 18.25
CA LEU A 174 6.83 17.39 19.30
C LEU A 174 8.16 17.87 18.72
N LEU A 175 8.53 17.38 17.50
CA LEU A 175 9.72 17.88 16.82
C LEU A 175 9.69 19.39 16.57
N LEU A 176 8.53 19.97 16.28
CA LEU A 176 8.41 21.41 16.04
C LEU A 176 8.87 22.25 17.25
N PHE A 177 8.68 21.72 18.46
CA PHE A 177 9.13 22.38 19.70
C PHE A 177 10.61 22.14 20.03
N LEU A 178 11.21 21.10 19.43
CA LEU A 178 12.58 20.68 19.69
C LEU A 178 13.56 21.03 18.59
N VAL A 179 13.08 21.58 17.46
CA VAL A 179 13.88 21.84 16.24
C VAL A 179 15.21 22.54 16.53
N ASN A 180 15.17 23.58 17.37
CA ASN A 180 16.37 24.37 17.69
C ASN A 180 17.34 23.70 18.68
N LYS A 181 16.97 22.54 19.25
CA LYS A 181 17.77 21.80 20.23
C LYS A 181 18.37 20.52 19.64
N ILE A 182 17.93 20.10 18.45
CA ILE A 182 18.36 18.85 17.83
C ILE A 182 19.53 19.14 16.89
N THR A 183 20.72 18.67 17.25
CA THR A 183 21.95 18.73 16.44
C THR A 183 22.14 17.53 15.51
N VAL A 184 21.24 16.54 15.61
CA VAL A 184 21.27 15.30 14.83
C VAL A 184 20.73 15.54 13.41
N ASN A 185 21.22 14.74 12.45
CA ASN A 185 20.75 14.80 11.06
C ASN A 185 19.22 14.66 10.98
N LYS A 186 18.57 15.65 10.35
CA LYS A 186 17.11 15.76 10.23
C LYS A 186 16.48 14.52 9.57
N LEU A 187 17.14 13.98 8.54
CA LEU A 187 16.66 12.80 7.80
C LEU A 187 16.63 11.56 8.72
N LEU A 188 17.71 11.35 9.51
CA LEU A 188 17.78 10.26 10.48
C LEU A 188 16.66 10.36 11.52
N VAL A 189 16.40 11.55 12.05
CA VAL A 189 15.34 11.77 13.04
C VAL A 189 13.98 11.36 12.48
N ILE A 190 13.63 11.81 11.27
CA ILE A 190 12.35 11.47 10.66
C ILE A 190 12.23 9.97 10.36
N LEU A 191 13.29 9.33 9.84
CA LEU A 191 13.30 7.89 9.59
C LEU A 191 13.10 7.10 10.90
N LEU A 192 13.79 7.48 11.97
CA LEU A 192 13.62 6.86 13.28
C LEU A 192 12.19 7.04 13.82
N LEU A 193 11.65 8.27 13.79
CA LEU A 193 10.29 8.53 14.28
C LEU A 193 9.24 7.73 13.53
N TYR A 194 9.31 7.73 12.21
CA TYR A 194 8.38 7.00 11.36
C TYR A 194 8.40 5.49 11.65
N HIS A 195 9.58 4.87 11.70
CA HIS A 195 9.70 3.44 11.92
C HIS A 195 9.45 3.04 13.38
N THR A 196 9.90 3.84 14.35
CA THR A 196 9.63 3.58 15.78
C THR A 196 8.13 3.59 16.09
N SER A 197 7.37 4.51 15.47
CA SER A 197 5.92 4.57 15.65
C SER A 197 5.22 3.27 15.22
N GLN A 198 5.76 2.59 14.21
CA GLN A 198 5.26 1.28 13.74
C GLN A 198 5.78 0.13 14.62
N LEU A 199 7.07 0.16 14.98
CA LEU A 199 7.73 -0.87 15.79
C LEU A 199 6.99 -1.10 17.12
N ILE A 200 6.60 -0.02 17.81
CA ILE A 200 5.84 -0.09 19.06
C ILE A 200 4.57 -0.94 18.87
N LEU A 201 3.84 -0.69 17.79
CA LEU A 201 2.61 -1.43 17.51
C LEU A 201 2.89 -2.89 17.10
N TYR A 202 3.97 -3.15 16.37
CA TYR A 202 4.28 -4.51 15.93
C TYR A 202 4.72 -5.39 17.10
N ILE A 203 5.48 -4.82 18.05
CA ILE A 203 5.78 -5.51 19.31
C ILE A 203 4.49 -5.80 20.10
N TYR A 204 3.59 -4.81 20.23
CA TYR A 204 2.30 -4.99 20.89
C TYR A 204 1.47 -6.09 20.21
N VAL A 205 1.38 -6.10 18.89
CA VAL A 205 0.66 -7.13 18.12
C VAL A 205 1.27 -8.51 18.33
N THR A 206 2.60 -8.61 18.30
CA THR A 206 3.32 -9.88 18.56
C THR A 206 2.98 -10.45 19.93
N ILE A 207 3.05 -9.63 20.97
CA ILE A 207 2.70 -10.05 22.35
C ILE A 207 1.23 -10.50 22.40
N LYS A 208 0.34 -9.80 21.71
CA LYS A 208 -1.10 -10.12 21.71
C LYS A 208 -1.43 -11.43 21.00
N LEU A 209 -0.69 -11.77 19.96
CA LEU A 209 -0.87 -13.03 19.21
C LEU A 209 -0.37 -14.26 19.99
N LYS A 210 0.50 -14.07 20.99
CA LYS A 210 1.07 -15.14 21.81
C LYS A 210 1.72 -16.24 20.97
N PRO A 211 2.74 -15.93 20.14
CA PRO A 211 3.40 -16.95 19.33
C PRO A 211 4.03 -18.02 20.22
N THR A 212 3.92 -19.28 19.82
CA THR A 212 4.61 -20.41 20.45
C THR A 212 5.64 -20.98 19.50
N PHE A 213 6.75 -21.44 20.05
CA PHE A 213 7.88 -21.98 19.28
C PHE A 213 8.02 -23.49 19.38
N SER A 214 6.94 -24.18 19.77
CA SER A 214 6.87 -25.66 19.74
C SER A 214 6.72 -26.16 18.31
N ASP A 215 7.37 -27.30 17.99
CA ASP A 215 7.28 -27.98 16.70
C ASP A 215 7.53 -27.06 15.47
N CYS A 216 8.43 -26.09 15.62
CA CYS A 216 8.72 -25.09 14.59
C CYS A 216 9.09 -25.72 13.25
N LYS A 217 9.86 -26.83 13.25
CA LYS A 217 10.29 -27.52 12.03
C LYS A 217 9.10 -28.02 11.20
N GLU A 218 8.10 -28.63 11.86
CA GLU A 218 6.89 -29.12 11.21
C GLU A 218 6.07 -27.96 10.64
N LYS A 219 5.90 -26.89 11.43
CA LYS A 219 5.12 -25.69 11.02
C LYS A 219 5.79 -24.91 9.90
N ILE A 220 7.12 -24.77 9.92
CA ILE A 220 7.90 -24.21 8.82
C ILE A 220 7.74 -25.07 7.56
N SER A 221 7.85 -26.39 7.67
CA SER A 221 7.64 -27.32 6.54
C SER A 221 6.23 -27.15 5.96
N THR A 222 5.21 -27.00 6.81
CA THR A 222 3.83 -26.74 6.38
C THR A 222 3.70 -25.41 5.62
N ILE A 223 4.32 -24.33 6.11
CA ILE A 223 4.31 -23.03 5.44
C ILE A 223 5.00 -23.14 4.08
N LEU A 224 6.19 -23.76 4.00
CA LEU A 224 6.94 -23.93 2.76
C LEU A 224 6.19 -24.82 1.75
N TYR A 225 5.44 -25.82 2.21
CA TYR A 225 4.55 -26.60 1.36
C TYR A 225 3.46 -25.72 0.73
N TYR A 226 2.77 -24.88 1.53
CA TYR A 226 1.77 -23.95 1.01
C TYR A 226 2.38 -22.86 0.13
N ASP A 227 3.64 -22.53 0.33
CA ASP A 227 4.32 -21.56 -0.54
C ASP A 227 4.46 -22.09 -1.97
N LYS A 228 4.91 -23.34 -2.13
CA LYS A 228 5.05 -23.97 -3.44
C LYS A 228 3.74 -24.05 -4.21
N ILE A 229 2.62 -24.35 -3.56
CA ILE A 229 1.33 -24.57 -4.24
C ILE A 229 0.48 -23.31 -4.38
N PHE A 230 0.71 -22.31 -3.53
CA PHE A 230 -0.16 -21.14 -3.46
C PHE A 230 0.61 -19.82 -3.25
N GLY A 231 1.47 -19.74 -2.22
CA GLY A 231 2.08 -18.48 -1.77
C GLY A 231 2.88 -17.79 -2.86
N PHE A 232 3.78 -18.52 -3.53
CA PHE A 232 4.63 -17.98 -4.60
C PHE A 232 3.82 -17.43 -5.78
N ASN A 233 2.72 -18.08 -6.17
CA ASN A 233 1.86 -17.57 -7.25
C ASN A 233 1.17 -16.24 -6.88
N VAL A 234 0.72 -16.11 -5.62
CA VAL A 234 0.10 -14.88 -5.13
C VAL A 234 1.14 -13.78 -4.99
N TYR A 235 2.35 -14.13 -4.56
CA TYR A 235 3.49 -13.23 -4.45
C TYR A 235 3.85 -12.57 -5.79
N ILE A 236 3.98 -13.37 -6.86
CA ILE A 236 4.22 -12.82 -8.20
C ILE A 236 3.13 -11.80 -8.57
N GLY A 237 1.86 -12.13 -8.33
CA GLY A 237 0.77 -11.16 -8.56
C GLY A 237 0.91 -9.87 -7.74
N SER A 238 1.39 -9.96 -6.50
CA SER A 238 1.61 -8.79 -5.63
C SER A 238 2.78 -7.92 -6.09
N LEU A 239 3.85 -8.53 -6.61
CA LEU A 239 4.97 -7.80 -7.23
C LEU A 239 4.49 -6.91 -8.36
N PHE A 240 3.66 -7.44 -9.26
CA PHE A 240 3.10 -6.67 -10.39
C PHE A 240 2.10 -5.62 -9.93
N ALA A 241 1.30 -5.90 -8.89
CA ALA A 241 0.23 -4.99 -8.45
C ALA A 241 0.75 -3.83 -7.57
N ILE A 242 1.75 -4.08 -6.72
CA ILE A 242 2.20 -3.13 -5.68
C ILE A 242 3.66 -2.75 -5.88
N GLY A 243 4.53 -3.73 -6.20
CA GLY A 243 5.98 -3.53 -6.26
C GLY A 243 6.39 -2.48 -7.29
N PHE A 244 5.72 -2.44 -8.43
CA PHE A 244 6.04 -1.46 -9.47
C PHE A 244 5.66 -0.02 -9.12
N GLY A 245 4.77 0.19 -8.13
CA GLY A 245 4.56 1.51 -7.54
C GLY A 245 5.81 2.04 -6.84
N TYR A 246 6.46 1.21 -6.02
CA TYR A 246 7.73 1.57 -5.37
C TYR A 246 8.88 1.70 -6.38
N LEU A 247 8.92 0.82 -7.38
CA LEU A 247 9.92 0.88 -8.45
C LEU A 247 9.85 2.20 -9.22
N THR A 248 8.66 2.78 -9.42
CA THR A 248 8.52 4.09 -10.06
C THR A 248 9.28 5.18 -9.29
N GLU A 249 9.17 5.23 -7.96
CA GLU A 249 9.91 6.20 -7.12
C GLU A 249 11.42 5.94 -7.16
N ILE A 250 11.84 4.67 -7.20
CA ILE A 250 13.24 4.29 -7.35
C ILE A 250 13.78 4.75 -8.71
N LEU A 251 13.04 4.52 -9.80
CA LEU A 251 13.44 4.96 -11.15
C LEU A 251 13.56 6.48 -11.25
N ILE A 252 12.66 7.25 -10.60
CA ILE A 252 12.80 8.71 -10.53
C ILE A 252 14.15 9.09 -9.91
N SER A 253 14.55 8.40 -8.85
CA SER A 253 15.85 8.63 -8.22
C SER A 253 17.00 8.34 -9.19
N TYR A 254 17.00 7.19 -9.86
CA TYR A 254 18.08 6.78 -10.76
C TYR A 254 18.29 7.71 -11.95
N PHE A 255 17.23 8.28 -12.49
CA PHE A 255 17.30 9.19 -13.64
C PHE A 255 17.36 10.66 -13.24
N GLY A 256 17.12 11.00 -11.97
CA GLY A 256 17.16 12.36 -11.45
C GLY A 256 18.55 12.74 -10.91
N VAL A 257 18.92 14.01 -11.03
CA VAL A 257 20.16 14.55 -10.45
C VAL A 257 20.18 14.46 -8.92
N ASN A 258 19.00 14.65 -8.31
CA ASN A 258 18.77 14.53 -6.88
C ASN A 258 17.40 13.87 -6.62
N ASN A 259 17.05 13.67 -5.35
CA ASN A 259 15.80 13.02 -4.99
C ASN A 259 14.59 13.97 -4.82
N GLN A 260 14.70 15.25 -5.15
CA GLN A 260 13.57 16.20 -5.04
C GLN A 260 12.35 15.72 -5.83
N ASP A 261 12.57 15.24 -7.04
CA ASP A 261 11.53 14.70 -7.92
C ASP A 261 10.80 13.47 -7.31
N VAL A 262 11.52 12.63 -6.56
CA VAL A 262 10.91 11.54 -5.78
C VAL A 262 9.97 12.11 -4.73
N GLY A 263 10.41 13.15 -4.02
CA GLY A 263 9.61 13.85 -3.01
C GLY A 263 8.36 14.47 -3.62
N PHE A 264 8.50 15.18 -4.74
CA PHE A 264 7.38 15.83 -5.43
C PHE A 264 6.34 14.83 -5.93
N TYR A 265 6.78 13.75 -6.59
CA TYR A 265 5.89 12.70 -7.06
C TYR A 265 5.20 11.97 -5.90
N SER A 266 5.94 11.60 -4.86
CA SER A 266 5.40 10.93 -3.68
C SER A 266 4.38 11.79 -2.94
N LEU A 267 4.62 13.11 -2.85
CA LEU A 267 3.67 14.05 -2.28
C LEU A 267 2.40 14.17 -3.16
N ALA A 268 2.57 14.28 -4.49
CA ALA A 268 1.43 14.31 -5.42
C ALA A 268 0.56 13.05 -5.30
N ILE A 269 1.16 11.85 -5.22
CA ILE A 269 0.43 10.60 -4.96
C ILE A 269 -0.32 10.66 -3.61
N THR A 270 0.31 11.18 -2.56
CA THR A 270 -0.30 11.28 -1.23
C THR A 270 -1.54 12.20 -1.24
N LEU A 271 -1.44 13.35 -1.90
CA LEU A 271 -2.52 14.33 -1.99
C LEU A 271 -3.69 13.84 -2.86
N THR A 272 -3.45 12.92 -3.79
CA THR A 272 -4.49 12.34 -4.65
C THR A 272 -5.17 11.10 -4.05
N GLN A 273 -4.66 10.53 -2.95
CA GLN A 273 -5.27 9.35 -2.31
C GLN A 273 -6.78 9.48 -2.03
N PRO A 274 -7.31 10.65 -1.61
CA PRO A 274 -8.75 10.82 -1.39
C PRO A 274 -9.62 10.49 -2.59
N LEU A 275 -9.12 10.64 -3.83
CA LEU A 275 -9.86 10.33 -5.06
C LEU A 275 -10.26 8.86 -5.16
N THR A 276 -9.44 7.95 -4.63
CA THR A 276 -9.72 6.51 -4.68
C THR A 276 -10.87 6.08 -3.76
N PHE A 277 -11.23 6.94 -2.76
CA PHE A 277 -12.26 6.60 -1.79
C PHE A 277 -13.65 6.52 -2.39
N ILE A 278 -14.01 7.44 -3.28
CA ILE A 278 -15.36 7.51 -3.84
C ILE A 278 -15.69 6.20 -4.54
N PRO A 279 -14.96 5.77 -5.60
CA PRO A 279 -15.27 4.53 -6.29
C PRO A 279 -15.12 3.28 -5.38
N SER A 280 -14.11 3.28 -4.51
CA SER A 280 -13.87 2.16 -3.58
C SER A 280 -15.00 1.99 -2.55
N THR A 281 -15.49 3.09 -1.96
CA THR A 281 -16.59 3.06 -0.99
C THR A 281 -17.89 2.60 -1.66
N ILE A 282 -18.21 3.15 -2.82
CA ILE A 282 -19.41 2.75 -3.59
C ILE A 282 -19.33 1.27 -3.95
N ALA A 283 -18.17 0.80 -4.44
CA ALA A 283 -17.99 -0.61 -4.81
C ALA A 283 -18.11 -1.55 -3.59
N THR A 284 -17.57 -1.14 -2.44
CA THR A 284 -17.60 -1.94 -1.22
C THR A 284 -19.03 -2.05 -0.65
N THR A 285 -19.78 -0.95 -0.64
CA THR A 285 -21.17 -0.95 -0.17
C THR A 285 -22.09 -1.81 -1.06
N HIS A 286 -21.81 -1.87 -2.35
CA HIS A 286 -22.59 -2.65 -3.31
C HIS A 286 -22.02 -4.06 -3.57
N TYR A 287 -20.97 -4.50 -2.88
CA TYR A 287 -20.28 -5.76 -3.16
C TYR A 287 -21.21 -6.99 -3.13
N LYS A 288 -22.11 -7.08 -2.11
CA LYS A 288 -23.09 -8.17 -2.01
C LYS A 288 -24.14 -8.13 -3.14
N SER A 289 -24.53 -6.95 -3.60
CA SER A 289 -25.45 -6.81 -4.73
C SER A 289 -24.77 -7.15 -6.05
N PHE A 290 -23.49 -6.82 -6.20
CA PHE A 290 -22.68 -7.19 -7.37
C PHE A 290 -22.60 -8.70 -7.56
N ALA A 291 -22.46 -9.47 -6.48
CA ALA A 291 -22.41 -10.94 -6.54
C ALA A 291 -23.72 -11.58 -7.04
N LYS A 292 -24.84 -10.86 -6.98
CA LYS A 292 -26.17 -11.37 -7.39
C LYS A 292 -26.67 -10.74 -8.69
N ALA A 293 -26.07 -9.66 -9.15
CA ALA A 293 -26.54 -8.89 -10.30
C ALA A 293 -25.80 -9.29 -11.58
N PRO A 294 -26.50 -9.51 -12.70
CA PRO A 294 -25.88 -9.85 -13.98
C PRO A 294 -25.07 -8.70 -14.57
N PHE A 295 -25.30 -7.46 -14.14
CA PHE A 295 -24.57 -6.25 -14.51
C PHE A 295 -24.69 -5.18 -13.43
N ILE A 296 -23.81 -4.18 -13.47
CA ILE A 296 -23.90 -2.98 -12.61
C ILE A 296 -24.94 -2.02 -13.22
N GLN A 297 -25.84 -1.51 -12.40
CA GLN A 297 -26.85 -0.55 -12.86
C GLN A 297 -26.18 0.69 -13.48
N LYS A 298 -26.65 1.10 -14.66
CA LYS A 298 -26.09 2.26 -15.40
C LYS A 298 -26.08 3.54 -14.54
N LYS A 299 -27.12 3.79 -13.75
CA LYS A 299 -27.21 4.93 -12.84
C LYS A 299 -26.03 4.94 -11.83
N LEU A 300 -25.67 3.77 -11.28
CA LEU A 300 -24.57 3.64 -10.33
C LEU A 300 -23.21 3.90 -10.98
N ILE A 301 -22.99 3.41 -12.21
CA ILE A 301 -21.76 3.69 -12.97
C ILE A 301 -21.64 5.20 -13.23
N VAL A 302 -22.69 5.80 -13.78
CA VAL A 302 -22.68 7.23 -14.13
C VAL A 302 -22.50 8.11 -12.90
N SER A 303 -23.22 7.83 -11.80
CA SER A 303 -23.04 8.60 -10.55
C SER A 303 -21.62 8.47 -9.98
N THR A 304 -21.03 7.27 -10.01
CA THR A 304 -19.65 7.05 -9.56
C THR A 304 -18.66 7.87 -10.40
N ILE A 305 -18.81 7.86 -11.73
CA ILE A 305 -17.95 8.63 -12.64
C ILE A 305 -18.11 10.14 -12.38
N ILE A 306 -19.33 10.66 -12.29
CA ILE A 306 -19.60 12.09 -12.08
C ILE A 306 -19.02 12.54 -10.72
N MET A 307 -19.25 11.77 -9.65
CA MET A 307 -18.71 12.09 -8.32
C MET A 307 -17.19 12.08 -8.31
N SER A 308 -16.55 11.12 -8.98
CA SER A 308 -15.09 11.03 -9.07
C SER A 308 -14.51 12.17 -9.91
N LEU A 309 -15.15 12.55 -11.03
CA LEU A 309 -14.76 13.72 -11.82
C LEU A 309 -14.91 15.01 -11.03
N GLY A 310 -16.01 15.18 -10.31
CA GLY A 310 -16.22 16.33 -9.43
C GLY A 310 -15.12 16.43 -8.36
N ALA A 311 -14.69 15.32 -7.79
CA ALA A 311 -13.58 15.29 -6.85
C ALA A 311 -12.23 15.64 -7.48
N VAL A 312 -11.96 15.23 -8.73
CA VAL A 312 -10.76 15.65 -9.47
C VAL A 312 -10.76 17.15 -9.67
N VAL A 313 -11.86 17.73 -10.16
CA VAL A 313 -11.98 19.20 -10.35
C VAL A 313 -11.81 19.93 -9.03
N LEU A 314 -12.41 19.44 -7.96
CA LEU A 314 -12.27 20.00 -6.62
C LEU A 314 -10.80 20.00 -6.16
N LEU A 315 -10.07 18.89 -6.34
CA LEU A 315 -8.65 18.83 -6.00
C LEU A 315 -7.81 19.77 -6.86
N TRP A 316 -8.08 19.90 -8.15
CA TRP A 316 -7.38 20.86 -9.02
C TRP A 316 -7.52 22.32 -8.56
N ILE A 317 -8.66 22.65 -7.96
CA ILE A 317 -8.91 24.00 -7.40
C ILE A 317 -8.24 24.14 -6.01
N LEU A 318 -8.28 23.09 -5.18
CA LEU A 318 -7.81 23.16 -3.80
C LEU A 318 -6.30 22.96 -3.65
N ILE A 319 -5.66 22.15 -4.51
CA ILE A 319 -4.24 21.79 -4.38
C ILE A 319 -3.31 23.01 -4.54
N PRO A 320 -3.49 23.93 -5.50
CA PRO A 320 -2.59 25.08 -5.64
C PRO A 320 -2.49 25.91 -4.35
N PRO A 321 -3.57 26.46 -3.79
CA PRO A 321 -3.48 27.20 -2.52
C PRO A 321 -3.01 26.31 -1.36
N PHE A 322 -3.41 25.04 -1.32
CA PHE A 322 -3.02 24.11 -0.27
C PHE A 322 -1.51 23.87 -0.26
N VAL A 323 -0.89 23.65 -1.42
CA VAL A 323 0.56 23.46 -1.54
C VAL A 323 1.29 24.75 -1.23
N HIS A 324 0.87 25.87 -1.80
CA HIS A 324 1.51 27.17 -1.62
C HIS A 324 1.56 27.58 -0.13
N TYR A 325 0.43 27.48 0.60
CA TYR A 325 0.35 27.96 2.00
C TYR A 325 0.88 26.94 3.04
N LEU A 326 0.77 25.64 2.77
CA LEU A 326 1.09 24.63 3.79
C LEU A 326 2.43 23.92 3.57
N TYR A 327 2.90 23.82 2.33
CA TYR A 327 4.18 23.17 2.01
C TYR A 327 5.29 24.16 1.64
N GLY A 328 4.90 25.37 1.21
CA GLY A 328 5.84 26.44 0.86
C GLY A 328 6.32 26.36 -0.60
N PRO A 329 7.08 27.40 -1.04
CA PRO A 329 7.44 27.60 -2.44
C PRO A 329 8.32 26.49 -3.04
N GLU A 330 9.12 25.80 -2.22
CA GLU A 330 9.95 24.69 -2.68
C GLU A 330 9.14 23.53 -3.26
N PHE A 331 7.85 23.41 -2.88
CA PHE A 331 6.95 22.33 -3.31
C PHE A 331 5.98 22.74 -4.42
N GLU A 332 6.10 23.96 -4.98
CA GLU A 332 5.26 24.40 -6.10
C GLU A 332 5.26 23.45 -7.31
N PRO A 333 6.38 22.77 -7.69
CA PRO A 333 6.36 21.79 -8.77
C PRO A 333 5.34 20.66 -8.57
N VAL A 334 4.98 20.35 -7.31
CA VAL A 334 3.95 19.34 -6.97
C VAL A 334 2.60 19.69 -7.60
N ILE A 335 2.27 20.98 -7.75
CA ILE A 335 0.98 21.43 -8.31
C ILE A 335 0.80 20.88 -9.73
N GLY A 336 1.81 21.08 -10.59
CA GLY A 336 1.79 20.60 -11.97
C GLY A 336 1.79 19.08 -12.06
N ILE A 337 2.62 18.40 -11.26
CA ILE A 337 2.68 16.93 -11.20
C ILE A 337 1.35 16.36 -10.74
N ASN A 338 0.75 16.95 -9.69
CA ASN A 338 -0.52 16.52 -9.12
C ASN A 338 -1.67 16.60 -10.13
N PHE A 339 -1.68 17.61 -11.00
CA PHE A 339 -2.67 17.74 -12.05
C PHE A 339 -2.75 16.49 -12.93
N PHE A 340 -1.61 15.96 -13.38
CA PHE A 340 -1.54 14.75 -14.19
C PHE A 340 -1.78 13.48 -13.37
N VAL A 341 -1.25 13.42 -12.15
CA VAL A 341 -1.46 12.28 -11.24
C VAL A 341 -2.94 12.09 -10.93
N CYS A 342 -3.72 13.17 -10.74
CA CYS A 342 -5.18 13.10 -10.55
C CYS A 342 -5.87 12.35 -11.68
N ILE A 343 -5.48 12.59 -12.94
CA ILE A 343 -6.06 11.91 -14.10
C ILE A 343 -5.78 10.40 -14.03
N GLY A 344 -4.53 10.02 -13.76
CA GLY A 344 -4.14 8.62 -13.63
C GLY A 344 -4.86 7.91 -12.48
N VAL A 345 -4.97 8.57 -11.32
CA VAL A 345 -5.65 8.04 -10.14
C VAL A 345 -7.17 7.95 -10.37
N PHE A 346 -7.76 8.88 -11.10
CA PHE A 346 -9.17 8.80 -11.50
C PHE A 346 -9.47 7.53 -12.30
N PHE A 347 -8.71 7.27 -13.38
CA PHE A 347 -8.90 6.06 -14.17
C PHE A 347 -8.65 4.79 -13.35
N HIS A 348 -7.65 4.80 -12.48
CA HIS A 348 -7.35 3.69 -11.59
C HIS A 348 -8.51 3.42 -10.61
N GLY A 349 -9.07 4.46 -9.99
CA GLY A 349 -10.21 4.34 -9.06
C GLY A 349 -11.47 3.80 -9.73
N ILE A 350 -11.82 4.31 -10.93
CA ILE A 350 -12.95 3.77 -11.70
C ILE A 350 -12.69 2.31 -12.11
N SER A 351 -11.46 1.96 -12.43
CA SER A 351 -11.08 0.57 -12.73
C SER A 351 -11.29 -0.35 -11.53
N ASP A 352 -10.92 0.10 -10.33
CA ASP A 352 -11.14 -0.63 -9.09
C ASP A 352 -12.63 -0.86 -8.78
N PHE A 353 -13.49 0.08 -9.17
CA PHE A 353 -14.94 -0.10 -9.05
C PHE A 353 -15.43 -1.29 -9.89
N PHE A 354 -15.01 -1.42 -11.16
CA PHE A 354 -15.33 -2.57 -11.99
C PHE A 354 -14.63 -3.86 -11.55
N ASN A 355 -13.39 -3.74 -11.06
CA ASN A 355 -12.62 -4.85 -10.49
C ASN A 355 -13.40 -5.52 -9.35
N ARG A 356 -14.01 -4.75 -8.45
CA ARG A 356 -14.84 -5.27 -7.35
C ARG A 356 -16.04 -6.07 -7.83
N TYR A 357 -16.66 -5.68 -8.94
CA TYR A 357 -17.73 -6.46 -9.55
C TYR A 357 -17.23 -7.82 -10.06
N LEU A 358 -16.12 -7.83 -10.80
CA LEU A 358 -15.50 -9.07 -11.29
C LEU A 358 -15.03 -9.97 -10.14
N GLN A 359 -14.51 -9.37 -9.06
CA GLN A 359 -14.13 -10.09 -7.86
C GLN A 359 -15.33 -10.73 -7.16
N ALA A 360 -16.42 -10.00 -7.00
CA ALA A 360 -17.67 -10.51 -6.39
C ALA A 360 -18.27 -11.68 -7.16
N ASN A 361 -18.05 -11.73 -8.47
CA ASN A 361 -18.53 -12.78 -9.37
C ASN A 361 -17.48 -13.89 -9.62
N GLY A 362 -16.34 -13.91 -8.91
CA GLY A 362 -15.35 -14.99 -8.95
C GLY A 362 -14.45 -15.06 -10.18
N TYR A 363 -14.32 -13.98 -10.96
CA TYR A 363 -13.49 -13.94 -12.17
C TYR A 363 -11.98 -13.75 -11.89
N GLY A 364 -11.41 -14.49 -10.94
CA GLY A 364 -10.01 -14.36 -10.49
C GLY A 364 -8.97 -14.42 -11.62
N LYS A 365 -9.14 -15.29 -12.63
CA LYS A 365 -8.20 -15.36 -13.77
C LYS A 365 -8.13 -14.05 -14.55
N LYS A 366 -9.29 -13.39 -14.77
CA LYS A 366 -9.36 -12.09 -15.47
C LYS A 366 -8.65 -11.00 -14.66
N LEU A 367 -8.85 -10.99 -13.33
CA LEU A 367 -8.20 -10.03 -12.43
C LEU A 367 -6.68 -10.21 -12.39
N ARG A 368 -6.19 -11.45 -12.34
CA ARG A 368 -4.77 -11.74 -12.44
C ARG A 368 -4.15 -11.24 -13.75
N ASN A 369 -4.79 -11.52 -14.88
CA ASN A 369 -4.30 -11.07 -16.18
C ASN A 369 -4.31 -9.54 -16.27
N THR A 370 -5.33 -8.88 -15.72
CA THR A 370 -5.36 -7.41 -15.62
C THR A 370 -4.18 -6.89 -14.82
N ALA A 371 -3.91 -7.44 -13.63
CA ALA A 371 -2.77 -7.03 -12.79
C ALA A 371 -1.43 -7.17 -13.53
N PHE A 372 -1.25 -8.26 -14.28
CA PHE A 372 -0.05 -8.47 -15.09
C PHE A 372 0.10 -7.40 -16.19
N ILE A 373 -0.95 -7.15 -16.97
CA ILE A 373 -0.93 -6.12 -18.03
C ILE A 373 -0.64 -4.74 -17.45
N VAL A 374 -1.30 -4.37 -16.36
CA VAL A 374 -1.10 -3.10 -15.65
C VAL A 374 0.34 -2.97 -15.16
N GLY A 375 0.89 -4.03 -14.55
CA GLY A 375 2.26 -4.04 -14.08
C GLY A 375 3.29 -3.86 -15.20
N VAL A 376 3.15 -4.62 -16.31
CA VAL A 376 4.02 -4.46 -17.49
C VAL A 376 3.91 -3.04 -18.05
N THR A 377 2.69 -2.50 -18.17
CA THR A 377 2.49 -1.12 -18.63
C THR A 377 3.21 -0.13 -17.71
N THR A 378 3.14 -0.31 -16.38
CA THR A 378 3.81 0.57 -15.43
C THR A 378 5.31 0.57 -15.65
N ILE A 379 5.94 -0.61 -15.78
CA ILE A 379 7.39 -0.69 -16.03
C ILE A 379 7.76 -0.03 -17.36
N CYS A 380 7.11 -0.45 -18.46
CA CYS A 380 7.44 0.05 -19.78
C CYS A 380 7.28 1.56 -19.88
N SER A 381 6.15 2.11 -19.38
CA SER A 381 5.93 3.56 -19.42
C SER A 381 6.88 4.32 -18.48
N SER A 382 7.21 3.77 -17.30
CA SER A 382 8.16 4.40 -16.38
C SER A 382 9.56 4.45 -16.96
N VAL A 383 10.07 3.35 -17.52
CA VAL A 383 11.41 3.28 -18.13
C VAL A 383 11.52 4.19 -19.36
N LEU A 384 10.42 4.39 -20.10
CA LEU A 384 10.42 5.24 -21.30
C LEU A 384 10.28 6.74 -20.94
N LEU A 385 9.45 7.08 -19.98
CA LEU A 385 9.06 8.47 -19.73
C LEU A 385 9.87 9.14 -18.61
N ILE A 386 10.27 8.41 -17.57
CA ILE A 386 10.98 9.00 -16.43
C ILE A 386 12.36 9.55 -16.83
N PRO A 387 13.19 8.86 -17.66
CA PRO A 387 14.49 9.40 -18.07
C PRO A 387 14.42 10.76 -18.77
N GLN A 388 13.31 11.04 -19.43
CA GLN A 388 13.13 12.25 -20.24
C GLN A 388 12.43 13.39 -19.47
N LEU A 389 11.55 13.04 -18.53
CA LEU A 389 10.60 13.97 -17.92
C LEU A 389 10.60 13.96 -16.39
N GLY A 390 11.48 13.17 -15.73
CA GLY A 390 11.57 13.06 -14.27
C GLY A 390 10.24 12.72 -13.62
N ALA A 391 9.86 13.48 -12.59
CA ALA A 391 8.60 13.33 -11.89
C ALA A 391 7.35 13.47 -12.79
N TYR A 392 7.39 14.31 -13.83
CA TYR A 392 6.32 14.39 -14.82
C TYR A 392 6.22 13.10 -15.65
N GLY A 393 7.34 12.48 -15.99
CA GLY A 393 7.37 11.17 -16.64
C GLY A 393 6.65 10.10 -15.83
N ALA A 394 6.85 10.09 -14.51
CA ALA A 394 6.14 9.21 -13.60
C ALA A 394 4.62 9.53 -13.54
N ALA A 395 4.24 10.81 -13.58
CA ALA A 395 2.85 11.22 -13.63
C ALA A 395 2.16 10.76 -14.94
N PHE A 396 2.84 10.89 -16.09
CA PHE A 396 2.35 10.39 -17.37
C PHE A 396 2.31 8.84 -17.39
N SER A 397 3.29 8.17 -16.79
CA SER A 397 3.23 6.71 -16.59
C SER A 397 2.01 6.30 -15.77
N LYS A 398 1.65 7.08 -14.74
CA LYS A 398 0.43 6.84 -13.95
C LYS A 398 -0.84 7.01 -14.77
N ILE A 399 -0.89 7.97 -15.70
CA ILE A 399 -2.00 8.14 -16.66
C ILE A 399 -2.08 6.93 -17.59
N ALA A 400 -0.97 6.55 -18.23
CA ALA A 400 -0.91 5.43 -19.15
C ALA A 400 -1.37 4.12 -18.46
N THR A 401 -0.86 3.86 -17.27
CA THR A 401 -1.23 2.71 -16.46
C THR A 401 -2.71 2.72 -16.07
N GLY A 402 -3.23 3.87 -15.62
CA GLY A 402 -4.64 4.02 -15.27
C GLY A 402 -5.57 3.82 -16.46
N LEU A 403 -5.24 4.37 -17.63
CA LEU A 403 -5.99 4.19 -18.87
C LEU A 403 -6.01 2.73 -19.33
N ILE A 404 -4.85 2.07 -19.38
CA ILE A 404 -4.76 0.65 -19.75
C ILE A 404 -5.54 -0.22 -18.76
N TYR A 405 -5.44 0.06 -17.47
CA TYR A 405 -6.24 -0.63 -16.47
C TYR A 405 -7.74 -0.47 -16.75
N PHE A 406 -8.18 0.75 -17.02
CA PHE A 406 -9.58 1.06 -17.33
C PHE A 406 -10.06 0.33 -18.59
N ILE A 407 -9.29 0.37 -19.67
CA ILE A 407 -9.65 -0.32 -20.92
C ILE A 407 -9.79 -1.83 -20.71
N VAL A 408 -8.76 -2.45 -20.10
CA VAL A 408 -8.73 -3.91 -19.90
C VAL A 408 -9.85 -4.39 -18.99
N ILE A 409 -10.09 -3.68 -17.87
CA ILE A 409 -11.14 -4.09 -16.92
C ILE A 409 -12.55 -3.90 -17.50
N CYS A 410 -12.76 -2.82 -18.27
CA CYS A 410 -14.02 -2.58 -18.98
C CYS A 410 -14.28 -3.65 -20.05
N CYS A 411 -13.27 -4.03 -20.82
CA CYS A 411 -13.40 -5.14 -21.79
C CYS A 411 -13.80 -6.46 -21.09
N TYR A 412 -13.17 -6.77 -19.96
CA TYR A 412 -13.55 -7.96 -19.19
C TYR A 412 -14.94 -7.85 -18.58
N TYR A 413 -15.31 -6.69 -18.06
CA TYR A 413 -16.67 -6.44 -17.55
C TYR A 413 -17.72 -6.63 -18.64
N LEU A 414 -17.57 -6.01 -19.81
CA LEU A 414 -18.50 -6.14 -20.93
C LEU A 414 -18.61 -7.58 -21.44
N SER A 415 -17.48 -8.30 -21.51
CA SER A 415 -17.46 -9.73 -21.87
C SER A 415 -18.29 -10.58 -20.89
N VAL A 416 -18.20 -10.28 -19.59
CA VAL A 416 -18.97 -10.99 -18.55
C VAL A 416 -20.45 -10.67 -18.62
N VAL A 417 -20.80 -9.38 -18.75
CA VAL A 417 -22.19 -8.94 -18.86
C VAL A 417 -22.87 -9.57 -20.08
N ARG A 418 -22.20 -9.58 -21.24
CA ARG A 418 -22.73 -10.25 -22.45
C ARG A 418 -23.01 -11.73 -22.20
N LYS A 419 -22.11 -12.43 -21.55
CA LYS A 419 -22.29 -13.85 -21.21
C LYS A 419 -23.46 -14.05 -20.24
N ASN A 420 -23.59 -13.24 -19.20
CA ASN A 420 -24.64 -13.34 -18.20
C ASN A 420 -26.01 -13.07 -18.81
N LEU A 421 -26.12 -12.09 -19.72
CA LEU A 421 -27.39 -11.80 -20.44
C LEU A 421 -27.76 -12.88 -21.45
N ALA A 422 -26.77 -13.52 -22.09
CA ALA A 422 -27.04 -14.64 -23.01
C ALA A 422 -27.51 -15.91 -22.29
N SER A 423 -27.07 -16.12 -21.04
CA SER A 423 -27.52 -17.27 -20.22
C SER A 423 -28.89 -17.09 -19.58
N GLN A 424 -29.50 -15.90 -19.65
CA GLN A 424 -30.83 -15.58 -19.16
C GLN A 424 -31.93 -15.65 -20.28
N LYS A 425 -31.50 -15.73 -21.54
CA LYS A 425 -32.35 -16.04 -22.71
C LYS A 425 -32.40 -17.54 -22.96
#